data_805d1b7aadf223fc9a3c69ebf4833bf8
#
_entry.id   805d1b7aadf223fc9a3c69ebf4833bf8
#
_cell.length_a   1.000
_cell.length_b   1.000
_cell.length_c   1.000
_cell.angle_alpha   90.00
_cell.angle_beta   90.00
_cell.angle_gamma   90.00
#
_symmetry.space_group_name_H-M   'P 1'
#
loop_
_entity.id
_entity.type
_entity.pdbx_description
1 polymer ?
#
loop_
_entity_poly.entity_id
_entity_poly.type
_entity_poly.pdbx_seq_one_letter_code
_entity_poly.pdbx_strand_id
1 'polypeptide(L)'
;MDVSALLDLRPAPRAVFERLATHRHRVRFQVRHGGAWQPVTWGQFALQIRGVARWLVEHELEPGDRIAIFAPNSVAWASAALGAQTAGAVFVPIYPASTADQVAYILDHAEVRVVFVAGAEQVARLERACTTLAHAIEIVDLETAAWPADAPIEDDSSIRAASARDALAPTLVDARLGALDLDAPAQMLYTSGTSGNPKGVPLTHRNVGRNGGDWLTCNSPLIDEGQRDLLWLPMSHIFGFGEMCIGNTLGWETYLASPADVLDVLPEVAPQVFFSVPAYWEKISRAIQAGPNTAVARHEALRRVTGGRLRFCLSGGAGLKVEIKQLLLEAGCLIIEGYGLTETSPTLTLNRPDAYRFDTVGKTLPSVELRLDDDGEILARGESVFAGYFKDPAATAAAFTDDGWFRTGDIGRWTEDGFLQIIDRKKDILVTAGGKNIPPANIEARFVDDPVIERVVVYGDARPFLVAAVWVRPEVSLDESLVAARITEINRELARCETIKRFFIAEAPLTVEAGTLTSSLKLRRKAVYERLRDRFEALYA
;
A
#
# COMPACT_ATOMS: atom_id res chain seq x y z
N MET A 1 10.82 -1.33 22.95
CA MET A 1 9.61 -1.72 23.74
C MET A 1 9.55 -3.25 23.79
N ASP A 2 9.03 -3.85 24.89
CA ASP A 2 8.69 -5.27 24.92
C ASP A 2 7.33 -5.48 24.21
N VAL A 3 7.34 -6.25 23.13
CA VAL A 3 6.13 -6.53 22.32
C VAL A 3 5.52 -7.89 22.61
N SER A 4 6.07 -8.70 23.51
CA SER A 4 5.65 -10.09 23.76
C SER A 4 4.14 -10.23 24.01
N ALA A 5 3.55 -9.32 24.79
CA ALA A 5 2.12 -9.30 25.07
C ALA A 5 1.24 -8.90 23.86
N LEU A 6 1.83 -8.39 22.78
CA LEU A 6 1.14 -7.94 21.57
C LEU A 6 1.23 -8.96 20.42
N LEU A 7 2.00 -10.04 20.59
CA LEU A 7 2.23 -11.05 19.55
C LEU A 7 1.15 -12.13 19.47
N ASP A 8 0.26 -12.19 20.44
CA ASP A 8 -0.87 -13.12 20.41
C ASP A 8 -1.76 -12.82 19.20
N LEU A 9 -1.98 -13.85 18.38
CA LEU A 9 -2.81 -13.74 17.18
C LEU A 9 -4.26 -13.47 17.55
N ARG A 10 -4.80 -12.41 16.97
CA ARG A 10 -6.18 -11.99 17.16
C ARG A 10 -6.72 -11.30 15.91
N PRO A 11 -8.04 -11.35 15.67
CA PRO A 11 -8.67 -10.53 14.64
C PRO A 11 -8.43 -9.03 14.88
N ALA A 12 -8.18 -8.27 13.82
CA ALA A 12 -7.83 -6.84 13.91
C ALA A 12 -8.82 -5.98 14.72
N PRO A 13 -10.16 -6.21 14.70
CA PRO A 13 -11.09 -5.43 15.52
C PRO A 13 -10.85 -5.57 17.03
N ARG A 14 -10.38 -6.73 17.51
CA ARG A 14 -10.12 -6.95 18.95
C ARG A 14 -9.10 -5.98 19.50
N ALA A 15 -8.08 -5.60 18.72
CA ALA A 15 -7.08 -4.63 19.16
C ALA A 15 -7.70 -3.28 19.57
N VAL A 16 -8.82 -2.88 18.94
CA VAL A 16 -9.54 -1.65 19.31
C VAL A 16 -10.31 -1.84 20.61
N PHE A 17 -11.08 -2.93 20.72
CA PHE A 17 -11.96 -3.16 21.88
C PHE A 17 -11.18 -3.43 23.17
N GLU A 18 -10.07 -4.16 23.10
CA GLU A 18 -9.21 -4.46 24.25
C GLU A 18 -8.56 -3.20 24.84
N ARG A 19 -8.31 -2.18 24.00
CA ARG A 19 -7.75 -0.92 24.48
C ARG A 19 -8.77 0.01 25.17
N LEU A 20 -10.05 -0.23 25.06
CA LEU A 20 -11.08 0.65 25.64
C LEU A 20 -10.97 0.78 27.16
N ALA A 21 -10.48 -0.24 27.86
CA ALA A 21 -10.29 -0.18 29.31
C ALA A 21 -9.36 0.96 29.73
N THR A 22 -8.37 1.33 28.91
CA THR A 22 -7.34 2.32 29.22
C THR A 22 -7.33 3.54 28.30
N HIS A 23 -7.92 3.44 27.11
CA HIS A 23 -7.79 4.45 26.05
C HIS A 23 -9.14 5.07 25.64
N ARG A 24 -10.29 4.70 26.22
CA ARG A 24 -11.62 5.17 25.79
C ARG A 24 -11.70 6.66 25.46
N HIS A 25 -11.14 7.51 26.31
CA HIS A 25 -11.18 8.97 26.18
C HIS A 25 -9.94 9.57 25.50
N ARG A 26 -8.94 8.74 25.16
CA ARG A 26 -7.78 9.20 24.38
C ARG A 26 -8.16 9.38 22.92
N VAL A 27 -7.44 10.26 22.24
CA VAL A 27 -7.60 10.46 20.81
C VAL A 27 -7.02 9.26 20.05
N ARG A 28 -7.81 8.70 19.14
CA ARG A 28 -7.35 7.69 18.19
C ARG A 28 -7.03 8.31 16.84
N PHE A 29 -7.91 9.18 16.35
CA PHE A 29 -7.70 9.88 15.09
C PHE A 29 -7.82 11.38 15.25
N GLN A 30 -7.04 12.09 14.43
CA GLN A 30 -7.21 13.51 14.16
C GLN A 30 -7.62 13.64 12.70
N VAL A 31 -8.76 14.27 12.46
CA VAL A 31 -9.32 14.49 11.13
C VAL A 31 -9.32 15.98 10.82
N ARG A 32 -8.84 16.39 9.65
CA ARG A 32 -8.81 17.81 9.27
C ARG A 32 -10.17 18.24 8.74
N HIS A 33 -10.78 19.22 9.38
CA HIS A 33 -12.03 19.80 8.93
C HIS A 33 -11.96 21.33 8.99
N GLY A 34 -12.25 22.02 7.88
CA GLY A 34 -12.18 23.48 7.82
C GLY A 34 -10.80 24.06 8.19
N GLY A 35 -9.72 23.30 7.97
CA GLY A 35 -8.34 23.70 8.30
C GLY A 35 -7.89 23.36 9.74
N ALA A 36 -8.79 22.93 10.62
CA ALA A 36 -8.49 22.54 12.00
C ALA A 36 -8.54 21.02 12.18
N TRP A 37 -7.72 20.50 13.11
CA TRP A 37 -7.75 19.10 13.51
C TRP A 37 -8.85 18.86 14.53
N GLN A 38 -9.69 17.87 14.29
CA GLN A 38 -10.77 17.45 15.17
C GLN A 38 -10.50 16.03 15.68
N PRO A 39 -10.55 15.81 16.99
CA PRO A 39 -10.24 14.52 17.57
C PRO A 39 -11.43 13.55 17.46
N VAL A 40 -11.12 12.30 17.16
CA VAL A 40 -12.00 11.14 17.33
C VAL A 40 -11.40 10.24 18.39
N THR A 41 -12.11 10.00 19.47
CA THR A 41 -11.60 9.17 20.57
C THR A 41 -11.69 7.67 20.24
N TRP A 42 -10.94 6.85 20.98
CA TRP A 42 -11.06 5.40 20.91
C TRP A 42 -12.48 4.90 21.16
N GLY A 43 -13.20 5.52 22.13
CA GLY A 43 -14.59 5.18 22.41
C GLY A 43 -15.51 5.48 21.23
N GLN A 44 -15.37 6.65 20.60
CA GLN A 44 -16.13 7.01 19.41
C GLN A 44 -15.85 6.07 18.23
N PHE A 45 -14.57 5.76 17.98
CA PHE A 45 -14.18 4.82 16.92
C PHE A 45 -14.76 3.41 17.15
N ALA A 46 -14.66 2.89 18.39
CA ALA A 46 -15.24 1.60 18.74
C ALA A 46 -16.77 1.56 18.57
N LEU A 47 -17.47 2.65 18.92
CA LEU A 47 -18.92 2.76 18.69
C LEU A 47 -19.26 2.73 17.18
N GLN A 48 -18.50 3.41 16.34
CA GLN A 48 -18.70 3.34 14.88
C GLN A 48 -18.50 1.93 14.35
N ILE A 49 -17.44 1.22 14.78
CA ILE A 49 -17.19 -0.17 14.39
C ILE A 49 -18.38 -1.07 14.80
N ARG A 50 -18.86 -0.93 16.03
CA ARG A 50 -20.02 -1.71 16.53
C ARG A 50 -21.29 -1.36 15.78
N GLY A 51 -21.51 -0.08 15.48
CA GLY A 51 -22.66 0.40 14.70
C GLY A 51 -22.71 -0.20 13.32
N VAL A 52 -21.57 -0.22 12.60
CA VAL A 52 -21.45 -0.89 11.28
C VAL A 52 -21.72 -2.41 11.42
N ALA A 53 -21.06 -3.07 12.37
CA ALA A 53 -21.23 -4.51 12.57
C ALA A 53 -22.70 -4.87 12.88
N ARG A 54 -23.34 -4.09 13.74
CA ARG A 54 -24.76 -4.25 14.06
C ARG A 54 -25.64 -4.06 12.84
N TRP A 55 -25.43 -2.99 12.09
CA TRP A 55 -26.18 -2.71 10.86
C TRP A 55 -26.08 -3.88 9.87
N LEU A 56 -24.86 -4.41 9.65
CA LEU A 56 -24.63 -5.54 8.75
C LEU A 56 -25.39 -6.81 9.21
N VAL A 57 -25.38 -7.08 10.51
CA VAL A 57 -26.11 -8.22 11.09
C VAL A 57 -27.63 -8.04 10.98
N GLU A 58 -28.16 -6.85 11.23
CA GLU A 58 -29.57 -6.51 11.08
C GLU A 58 -30.04 -6.59 9.61
N HIS A 59 -29.12 -6.43 8.63
CA HIS A 59 -29.37 -6.62 7.19
C HIS A 59 -29.04 -8.05 6.71
N GLU A 60 -29.07 -9.02 7.64
CA GLU A 60 -28.95 -10.44 7.36
C GLU A 60 -27.65 -10.84 6.62
N LEU A 61 -26.53 -10.11 6.88
CA LEU A 61 -25.22 -10.55 6.41
C LEU A 61 -24.71 -11.72 7.25
N GLU A 62 -24.30 -12.75 6.55
CA GLU A 62 -23.73 -13.95 7.15
C GLU A 62 -22.18 -13.90 7.15
N PRO A 63 -21.53 -14.66 8.07
CA PRO A 63 -20.07 -14.80 8.02
C PRO A 63 -19.59 -15.29 6.67
N GLY A 64 -18.58 -14.62 6.13
CA GLY A 64 -18.04 -14.89 4.81
C GLY A 64 -18.70 -14.11 3.67
N ASP A 65 -19.80 -13.40 3.89
CA ASP A 65 -20.35 -12.46 2.90
C ASP A 65 -19.36 -11.33 2.61
N ARG A 66 -19.35 -10.85 1.38
CA ARG A 66 -18.43 -9.78 0.94
C ARG A 66 -19.15 -8.45 0.92
N ILE A 67 -18.49 -7.48 1.53
CA ILE A 67 -18.86 -6.06 1.46
C ILE A 67 -17.74 -5.27 0.81
N ALA A 68 -18.06 -4.33 -0.06
CA ALA A 68 -17.06 -3.46 -0.65
C ALA A 68 -16.98 -2.11 0.07
N ILE A 69 -15.78 -1.49 0.01
CA ILE A 69 -15.58 -0.13 0.47
C ILE A 69 -14.91 0.65 -0.67
N PHE A 70 -15.66 1.61 -1.24
CA PHE A 70 -15.19 2.45 -2.35
C PHE A 70 -15.20 3.92 -1.93
N ALA A 71 -14.19 4.31 -1.18
CA ALA A 71 -14.09 5.64 -0.58
C ALA A 71 -12.63 6.03 -0.33
N PRO A 72 -12.31 7.33 -0.24
CA PRO A 72 -11.04 7.82 0.29
C PRO A 72 -10.85 7.43 1.76
N ASN A 73 -9.60 7.57 2.26
CA ASN A 73 -9.29 7.35 3.66
C ASN A 73 -10.14 8.24 4.56
N SER A 74 -10.80 7.62 5.53
CA SER A 74 -11.58 8.32 6.57
C SER A 74 -11.76 7.41 7.78
N VAL A 75 -12.20 7.97 8.91
CA VAL A 75 -12.59 7.16 10.08
C VAL A 75 -13.78 6.26 9.75
N ALA A 76 -14.72 6.74 8.92
CA ALA A 76 -15.85 5.94 8.45
C ALA A 76 -15.40 4.74 7.61
N TRP A 77 -14.38 4.93 6.74
CA TRP A 77 -13.75 3.83 6.00
C TRP A 77 -13.18 2.77 6.95
N ALA A 78 -12.37 3.21 7.94
CA ALA A 78 -11.75 2.32 8.92
C ALA A 78 -12.81 1.58 9.77
N SER A 79 -13.89 2.29 10.14
CA SER A 79 -15.01 1.72 10.89
C SER A 79 -15.80 0.70 10.07
N ALA A 80 -16.00 0.96 8.77
CA ALA A 80 -16.65 0.03 7.85
C ALA A 80 -15.84 -1.26 7.71
N ALA A 81 -14.51 -1.16 7.50
CA ALA A 81 -13.64 -2.32 7.37
C ALA A 81 -13.61 -3.19 8.64
N LEU A 82 -13.38 -2.57 9.81
CA LEU A 82 -13.34 -3.31 11.07
C LEU A 82 -14.74 -3.77 11.53
N GLY A 83 -15.78 -3.01 11.20
CA GLY A 83 -17.16 -3.40 11.45
C GLY A 83 -17.58 -4.64 10.65
N ALA A 84 -17.19 -4.68 9.37
CA ALA A 84 -17.38 -5.87 8.54
C ALA A 84 -16.67 -7.09 9.14
N GLN A 85 -15.41 -6.97 9.50
CA GLN A 85 -14.68 -8.05 10.16
C GLN A 85 -15.33 -8.46 11.50
N THR A 86 -15.84 -7.50 12.27
CA THR A 86 -16.53 -7.77 13.55
C THR A 86 -17.82 -8.60 13.32
N ALA A 87 -18.54 -8.33 12.23
CA ALA A 87 -19.71 -9.10 11.82
C ALA A 87 -19.37 -10.47 11.22
N GLY A 88 -18.09 -10.76 10.96
CA GLY A 88 -17.64 -11.97 10.29
C GLY A 88 -17.64 -11.87 8.76
N ALA A 89 -17.93 -10.70 8.20
CA ALA A 89 -17.89 -10.46 6.76
C ALA A 89 -16.48 -10.20 6.25
N VAL A 90 -16.26 -10.45 4.96
CA VAL A 90 -15.01 -10.18 4.25
C VAL A 90 -15.11 -8.81 3.59
N PHE A 91 -14.29 -7.84 4.00
CA PHE A 91 -14.30 -6.57 3.29
C PHE A 91 -13.42 -6.60 2.03
N VAL A 92 -13.91 -5.94 0.98
CA VAL A 92 -13.30 -5.84 -0.34
C VAL A 92 -13.00 -4.36 -0.60
N PRO A 93 -11.78 -3.90 -0.33
CA PRO A 93 -11.43 -2.51 -0.58
C PRO A 93 -11.26 -2.25 -2.07
N ILE A 94 -11.85 -1.16 -2.56
CA ILE A 94 -11.69 -0.69 -3.93
C ILE A 94 -10.90 0.60 -3.90
N TYR A 95 -9.87 0.70 -4.76
CA TYR A 95 -9.08 1.93 -4.85
C TYR A 95 -9.94 3.12 -5.30
N PRO A 96 -9.84 4.28 -4.64
CA PRO A 96 -10.61 5.46 -5.01
C PRO A 96 -10.43 5.91 -6.46
N ALA A 97 -9.28 5.59 -7.08
CA ALA A 97 -8.95 5.89 -8.47
C ALA A 97 -9.44 4.82 -9.47
N SER A 98 -10.11 3.74 -9.03
CA SER A 98 -10.60 2.69 -9.92
C SER A 98 -11.65 3.23 -10.90
N THR A 99 -11.57 2.77 -12.16
CA THR A 99 -12.56 3.11 -13.18
C THR A 99 -13.89 2.39 -12.92
N ALA A 100 -14.99 2.86 -13.53
CA ALA A 100 -16.30 2.22 -13.39
C ALA A 100 -16.28 0.74 -13.80
N ASP A 101 -15.56 0.38 -14.88
CA ASP A 101 -15.43 -1.00 -15.34
C ASP A 101 -14.67 -1.88 -14.34
N GLN A 102 -13.62 -1.33 -13.72
CA GLN A 102 -12.89 -2.03 -12.66
C GLN A 102 -13.76 -2.24 -11.42
N VAL A 103 -14.54 -1.22 -11.04
CA VAL A 103 -15.50 -1.30 -9.93
C VAL A 103 -16.55 -2.37 -10.23
N ALA A 104 -17.17 -2.34 -11.40
CA ALA A 104 -18.17 -3.32 -11.82
C ALA A 104 -17.62 -4.75 -11.77
N TYR A 105 -16.42 -4.95 -12.35
CA TYR A 105 -15.77 -6.26 -12.31
C TYR A 105 -15.52 -6.77 -10.88
N ILE A 106 -15.01 -5.91 -9.99
CA ILE A 106 -14.72 -6.30 -8.61
C ILE A 106 -16.01 -6.66 -7.87
N LEU A 107 -17.06 -5.86 -8.01
CA LEU A 107 -18.34 -6.06 -7.35
C LEU A 107 -19.01 -7.37 -7.81
N ASP A 108 -18.98 -7.66 -9.11
CA ASP A 108 -19.55 -8.87 -9.68
C ASP A 108 -18.72 -10.12 -9.34
N HIS A 109 -17.41 -10.08 -9.57
CA HIS A 109 -16.51 -11.22 -9.31
C HIS A 109 -16.47 -11.61 -7.83
N ALA A 110 -16.43 -10.61 -6.92
CA ALA A 110 -16.47 -10.82 -5.48
C ALA A 110 -17.87 -11.20 -4.96
N GLU A 111 -18.93 -11.10 -5.78
CA GLU A 111 -20.33 -11.29 -5.35
C GLU A 111 -20.65 -10.40 -4.13
N VAL A 112 -20.37 -9.11 -4.26
CA VAL A 112 -20.55 -8.12 -3.20
C VAL A 112 -22.04 -7.93 -2.91
N ARG A 113 -22.45 -7.99 -1.64
CA ARG A 113 -23.83 -7.74 -1.22
C ARG A 113 -24.09 -6.28 -0.86
N VAL A 114 -23.11 -5.64 -0.22
CA VAL A 114 -23.20 -4.24 0.22
C VAL A 114 -21.96 -3.49 -0.22
N VAL A 115 -22.13 -2.26 -0.71
CA VAL A 115 -21.03 -1.35 -0.98
C VAL A 115 -21.16 -0.08 -0.13
N PHE A 116 -20.14 0.18 0.67
CA PHE A 116 -19.95 1.44 1.36
C PHE A 116 -19.21 2.41 0.44
N VAL A 117 -19.79 3.56 0.17
CA VAL A 117 -19.23 4.56 -0.75
C VAL A 117 -19.14 5.94 -0.08
N ALA A 118 -18.12 6.72 -0.44
CA ALA A 118 -18.02 8.14 -0.11
C ALA A 118 -17.24 8.88 -1.17
N GLY A 119 -17.55 10.17 -1.34
CA GLY A 119 -16.96 11.05 -2.34
C GLY A 119 -17.76 11.09 -3.64
N ALA A 120 -18.04 12.30 -4.14
CA ALA A 120 -18.88 12.51 -5.31
C ALA A 120 -18.38 11.78 -6.58
N GLU A 121 -17.07 11.70 -6.78
CA GLU A 121 -16.47 10.99 -7.90
C GLU A 121 -16.68 9.48 -7.80
N GLN A 122 -16.51 8.90 -6.61
CA GLN A 122 -16.71 7.49 -6.35
C GLN A 122 -18.16 7.09 -6.51
N VAL A 123 -19.11 7.91 -6.01
CA VAL A 123 -20.54 7.71 -6.20
C VAL A 123 -20.89 7.69 -7.69
N ALA A 124 -20.44 8.67 -8.47
CA ALA A 124 -20.71 8.73 -9.91
C ALA A 124 -20.11 7.56 -10.70
N ARG A 125 -18.94 7.03 -10.27
CA ARG A 125 -18.34 5.84 -10.87
C ARG A 125 -19.09 4.57 -10.48
N LEU A 126 -19.53 4.47 -9.22
CA LEU A 126 -20.35 3.36 -8.74
C LEU A 126 -21.68 3.27 -9.45
N GLU A 127 -22.40 4.40 -9.61
CA GLU A 127 -23.65 4.45 -10.37
C GLU A 127 -23.49 3.89 -11.79
N ARG A 128 -22.41 4.29 -12.49
CA ARG A 128 -22.09 3.74 -13.81
C ARG A 128 -21.77 2.24 -13.75
N ALA A 129 -21.00 1.79 -12.75
CA ALA A 129 -20.67 0.39 -12.57
C ALA A 129 -21.92 -0.46 -12.37
N CYS A 130 -22.88 0.02 -11.57
CA CYS A 130 -24.12 -0.69 -11.25
C CYS A 130 -25.01 -0.93 -12.48
N THR A 131 -24.87 -0.16 -13.57
CA THR A 131 -25.65 -0.39 -14.78
C THR A 131 -25.34 -1.71 -15.49
N THR A 132 -24.21 -2.33 -15.19
CA THR A 132 -23.73 -3.57 -15.83
C THR A 132 -23.74 -4.79 -14.91
N LEU A 133 -24.10 -4.62 -13.63
CA LEU A 133 -24.09 -5.72 -12.67
C LEU A 133 -25.24 -6.71 -12.90
N ALA A 134 -24.94 -8.00 -12.72
CA ALA A 134 -25.91 -9.07 -12.87
C ALA A 134 -26.81 -9.27 -11.62
N HIS A 135 -26.45 -8.67 -10.47
CA HIS A 135 -27.15 -8.82 -9.20
C HIS A 135 -27.37 -7.47 -8.51
N ALA A 136 -28.36 -7.39 -7.64
CA ALA A 136 -28.62 -6.20 -6.85
C ALA A 136 -27.59 -6.06 -5.73
N ILE A 137 -27.14 -4.85 -5.49
CA ILE A 137 -26.21 -4.49 -4.41
C ILE A 137 -26.86 -3.40 -3.57
N GLU A 138 -26.75 -3.50 -2.26
CA GLU A 138 -27.13 -2.44 -1.34
C GLU A 138 -26.03 -1.37 -1.30
N ILE A 139 -26.39 -0.10 -1.50
CA ILE A 139 -25.46 1.02 -1.50
C ILE A 139 -25.66 1.83 -0.24
N VAL A 140 -24.58 2.04 0.52
CA VAL A 140 -24.58 2.82 1.77
C VAL A 140 -23.57 3.95 1.62
N ASP A 141 -24.06 5.18 1.69
CA ASP A 141 -23.22 6.37 1.68
C ASP A 141 -22.64 6.62 3.07
N LEU A 142 -21.31 6.52 3.18
CA LEU A 142 -20.58 6.71 4.44
C LEU A 142 -20.60 8.15 4.97
N GLU A 143 -20.91 9.14 4.11
CA GLU A 143 -20.98 10.55 4.51
C GLU A 143 -22.32 10.89 5.19
N THR A 144 -23.37 10.15 4.82
CA THR A 144 -24.72 10.37 5.35
C THR A 144 -25.21 9.26 6.27
N ALA A 145 -24.51 8.15 6.32
CA ALA A 145 -24.87 7.02 7.18
C ALA A 145 -24.83 7.42 8.65
N ALA A 146 -26.00 7.38 9.29
CA ALA A 146 -26.14 7.67 10.72
C ALA A 146 -25.77 6.43 11.54
N TRP A 147 -24.50 6.33 11.88
CA TRP A 147 -24.06 5.37 12.90
C TRP A 147 -24.33 5.96 14.29
N PRO A 148 -24.52 5.12 15.33
CA PRO A 148 -24.81 5.61 16.71
C PRO A 148 -23.79 6.58 17.30
N ALA A 149 -22.65 6.80 16.64
CA ALA A 149 -21.60 7.72 17.07
C ALA A 149 -21.73 9.15 16.55
N ASP A 150 -22.66 9.45 15.65
CA ASP A 150 -22.88 10.81 15.13
C ASP A 150 -23.65 11.72 16.11
N ALA A 151 -24.16 11.17 17.22
CA ALA A 151 -24.58 11.99 18.33
C ALA A 151 -23.35 12.58 19.01
N PRO A 152 -23.25 13.91 19.21
CA PRO A 152 -22.19 14.50 20.01
C PRO A 152 -22.18 13.80 21.37
N ILE A 153 -21.10 13.07 21.65
CA ILE A 153 -20.90 12.41 22.95
C ILE A 153 -20.41 13.52 23.89
N GLU A 154 -21.35 14.31 24.38
CA GLU A 154 -21.03 15.44 25.29
C GLU A 154 -20.71 14.96 26.70
N ASP A 155 -21.06 13.73 27.09
CA ASP A 155 -20.77 13.22 28.43
C ASP A 155 -20.70 11.68 28.51
N ASP A 156 -20.21 11.16 29.65
CA ASP A 156 -20.13 9.75 30.00
C ASP A 156 -21.52 9.06 30.07
N SER A 157 -22.60 9.87 30.20
CA SER A 157 -23.97 9.38 30.27
C SER A 157 -24.52 8.94 28.92
N SER A 158 -24.09 9.59 27.83
CA SER A 158 -24.46 9.19 26.45
C SER A 158 -23.77 7.88 26.02
N ILE A 159 -22.52 7.67 26.46
CA ILE A 159 -21.81 6.39 26.28
C ILE A 159 -22.47 5.28 27.10
N ARG A 160 -22.88 5.59 28.35
CA ARG A 160 -23.63 4.66 29.20
C ARG A 160 -25.03 4.37 28.66
N ALA A 161 -25.71 5.36 28.08
CA ALA A 161 -27.01 5.20 27.46
C ALA A 161 -26.94 4.39 26.16
N ALA A 162 -25.92 4.58 25.33
CA ALA A 162 -25.62 3.73 24.18
C ALA A 162 -25.27 2.30 24.64
N SER A 163 -24.40 2.16 25.64
CA SER A 163 -24.03 0.89 26.26
C SER A 163 -25.24 0.21 26.95
N ALA A 164 -26.20 0.96 27.52
CA ALA A 164 -27.40 0.41 28.12
C ALA A 164 -28.47 0.01 27.09
N ARG A 165 -28.55 0.71 25.95
CA ARG A 165 -29.35 0.25 24.79
C ARG A 165 -28.73 -0.96 24.12
N ASP A 166 -27.41 -1.02 24.03
CA ASP A 166 -26.64 -2.19 23.62
C ASP A 166 -26.82 -3.37 24.60
N ALA A 167 -27.15 -3.16 25.87
CA ALA A 167 -27.35 -4.22 26.84
C ALA A 167 -28.54 -5.15 26.52
N LEU A 168 -29.41 -4.78 25.57
CA LEU A 168 -30.52 -5.64 25.09
C LEU A 168 -30.22 -6.30 23.72
N ALA A 169 -29.19 -5.87 22.98
CA ALA A 169 -28.75 -6.48 21.73
C ALA A 169 -27.22 -6.72 21.61
N PRO A 170 -26.42 -6.66 22.70
CA PRO A 170 -24.96 -6.79 22.61
C PRO A 170 -24.53 -8.21 22.26
N THR A 171 -25.41 -9.16 22.47
CA THR A 171 -25.09 -10.59 22.38
C THR A 171 -24.73 -11.03 20.97
N LEU A 172 -25.31 -10.46 19.90
CA LEU A 172 -25.07 -10.95 18.54
C LEU A 172 -23.74 -10.43 17.96
N VAL A 173 -23.44 -9.14 18.09
CA VAL A 173 -22.15 -8.57 17.63
C VAL A 173 -20.99 -9.16 18.45
N ASP A 174 -21.13 -9.25 19.77
CA ASP A 174 -20.10 -9.83 20.64
C ASP A 174 -19.94 -11.32 20.41
N ALA A 175 -21.03 -12.04 20.13
CA ALA A 175 -20.98 -13.45 19.75
C ALA A 175 -20.27 -13.65 18.40
N ARG A 176 -20.55 -12.81 17.38
CA ARG A 176 -19.86 -12.83 16.09
C ARG A 176 -18.37 -12.57 16.27
N LEU A 177 -18.01 -11.50 16.98
CA LEU A 177 -16.59 -11.18 17.27
C LEU A 177 -15.89 -12.30 18.04
N GLY A 178 -16.60 -12.92 19.01
CA GLY A 178 -16.09 -14.04 19.79
C GLY A 178 -15.86 -15.32 18.98
N ALA A 179 -16.67 -15.52 17.93
CA ALA A 179 -16.65 -16.69 17.06
C ALA A 179 -15.72 -16.53 15.83
N LEU A 180 -15.03 -15.40 15.67
CA LEU A 180 -14.14 -15.20 14.53
C LEU A 180 -13.03 -16.25 14.50
N ASP A 181 -12.97 -17.01 13.42
CA ASP A 181 -11.89 -17.95 13.14
C ASP A 181 -10.70 -17.21 12.51
N LEU A 182 -9.51 -17.45 13.05
CA LEU A 182 -8.27 -16.86 12.51
C LEU A 182 -7.99 -17.29 11.07
N ASP A 183 -8.47 -18.47 10.66
CA ASP A 183 -8.28 -19.01 9.32
C ASP A 183 -9.40 -18.61 8.35
N ALA A 184 -10.45 -17.92 8.85
CA ALA A 184 -11.45 -17.32 7.97
C ALA A 184 -10.88 -16.10 7.22
N PRO A 185 -11.31 -15.89 5.95
CA PRO A 185 -10.96 -14.68 5.21
C PRO A 185 -11.46 -13.42 5.93
N ALA A 186 -10.55 -12.47 6.16
CA ALA A 186 -10.84 -11.19 6.79
C ALA A 186 -11.05 -10.07 5.77
N GLN A 187 -10.35 -10.16 4.66
CA GLN A 187 -10.35 -9.19 3.58
C GLN A 187 -10.00 -9.87 2.26
N MET A 188 -10.43 -9.27 1.14
CA MET A 188 -10.06 -9.71 -0.20
C MET A 188 -9.63 -8.51 -1.03
N LEU A 189 -8.33 -8.41 -1.32
CA LEU A 189 -7.76 -7.35 -2.12
C LEU A 189 -7.69 -7.75 -3.59
N TYR A 190 -7.91 -6.79 -4.48
CA TYR A 190 -7.76 -7.01 -5.91
C TYR A 190 -6.43 -6.45 -6.40
N THR A 191 -5.59 -7.35 -6.94
CA THR A 191 -4.30 -6.98 -7.52
C THR A 191 -4.42 -6.89 -9.03
N SER A 192 -3.94 -5.79 -9.60
CA SER A 192 -3.87 -5.65 -11.05
C SER A 192 -2.77 -6.56 -11.60
N GLY A 193 -3.14 -7.73 -12.09
CA GLY A 193 -2.26 -8.54 -12.92
C GLY A 193 -1.80 -7.73 -14.15
N THR A 194 -0.63 -8.07 -14.69
CA THR A 194 -0.11 -7.39 -15.90
C THR A 194 -0.83 -7.80 -17.17
N SER A 195 -1.66 -8.86 -17.11
CA SER A 195 -2.44 -9.36 -18.25
C SER A 195 -3.84 -9.74 -17.76
N GLY A 196 -4.85 -8.92 -18.06
CA GLY A 196 -6.24 -9.25 -17.81
C GLY A 196 -6.89 -8.53 -16.63
N ASN A 197 -7.99 -9.08 -16.13
CA ASN A 197 -8.74 -8.56 -15.00
C ASN A 197 -7.97 -8.71 -13.69
N PRO A 198 -8.21 -7.84 -12.69
CA PRO A 198 -7.61 -7.96 -11.37
C PRO A 198 -7.97 -9.30 -10.71
N LYS A 199 -7.02 -9.90 -9.99
CA LYS A 199 -7.24 -11.14 -9.25
C LYS A 199 -7.60 -10.84 -7.80
N GLY A 200 -8.60 -11.53 -7.27
CA GLY A 200 -8.97 -11.46 -5.86
C GLY A 200 -8.00 -12.26 -5.00
N VAL A 201 -7.41 -11.62 -4.00
CA VAL A 201 -6.46 -12.17 -3.03
C VAL A 201 -7.15 -12.20 -1.66
N PRO A 202 -7.78 -13.32 -1.27
CA PRO A 202 -8.33 -13.45 0.07
C PRO A 202 -7.19 -13.61 1.09
N LEU A 203 -7.23 -12.82 2.16
CA LEU A 203 -6.30 -12.89 3.28
C LEU A 203 -7.07 -13.20 4.55
N THR A 204 -6.60 -14.17 5.32
CA THR A 204 -7.19 -14.56 6.59
C THR A 204 -6.75 -13.61 7.72
N HIS A 205 -7.47 -13.64 8.84
CA HIS A 205 -7.03 -12.96 10.06
C HIS A 205 -5.63 -13.42 10.49
N ARG A 206 -5.31 -14.71 10.33
CA ARG A 206 -4.00 -15.29 10.63
C ARG A 206 -2.92 -14.71 9.73
N ASN A 207 -3.14 -14.66 8.41
CA ASN A 207 -2.14 -14.11 7.47
C ASN A 207 -1.72 -12.70 7.89
N VAL A 208 -2.70 -11.80 8.11
CA VAL A 208 -2.45 -10.40 8.47
C VAL A 208 -1.88 -10.26 9.87
N GLY A 209 -2.44 -11.00 10.84
CA GLY A 209 -1.99 -10.98 12.24
C GLY A 209 -0.55 -11.48 12.41
N ARG A 210 -0.18 -12.56 11.72
CA ARG A 210 1.19 -13.11 11.76
C ARG A 210 2.20 -12.12 11.18
N ASN A 211 1.89 -11.53 10.01
CA ASN A 211 2.74 -10.53 9.39
C ASN A 211 2.92 -9.29 10.28
N GLY A 212 1.84 -8.82 10.90
CA GLY A 212 1.89 -7.71 11.85
C GLY A 212 2.74 -8.01 13.09
N GLY A 213 2.64 -9.23 13.65
CA GLY A 213 3.47 -9.69 14.78
C GLY A 213 4.95 -9.73 14.45
N ASP A 214 5.32 -10.27 13.29
CA ASP A 214 6.70 -10.27 12.80
C ASP A 214 7.23 -8.85 12.62
N TRP A 215 6.42 -7.98 12.03
CA TRP A 215 6.77 -6.57 11.82
C TRP A 215 7.03 -5.86 13.16
N LEU A 216 6.16 -6.06 14.15
CA LEU A 216 6.34 -5.53 15.51
C LEU A 216 7.63 -6.03 16.15
N THR A 217 7.91 -7.33 16.05
CA THR A 217 9.13 -7.95 16.57
C THR A 217 10.38 -7.30 15.98
N CYS A 218 10.40 -7.09 14.64
CA CYS A 218 11.56 -6.53 13.95
C CYS A 218 11.79 -5.04 14.27
N ASN A 219 10.72 -4.27 14.52
CA ASN A 219 10.80 -2.81 14.65
C ASN A 219 10.64 -2.29 16.09
N SER A 220 10.41 -3.18 17.07
CA SER A 220 10.23 -2.81 18.48
C SER A 220 11.32 -1.90 19.07
N PRO A 221 12.57 -1.88 18.60
CA PRO A 221 13.57 -0.92 19.09
C PRO A 221 13.29 0.54 18.74
N LEU A 222 12.53 0.82 17.66
CA LEU A 222 12.28 2.18 17.18
C LEU A 222 10.84 2.67 17.41
N ILE A 223 9.94 1.75 17.78
CA ILE A 223 8.51 2.06 17.97
C ILE A 223 8.11 1.92 19.44
N ASP A 224 7.16 2.75 19.86
CA ASP A 224 6.62 2.73 21.21
C ASP A 224 5.08 2.85 21.16
N GLU A 225 4.42 2.53 22.28
CA GLU A 225 3.00 2.78 22.47
C GLU A 225 2.70 4.30 22.52
N GLY A 226 1.51 4.68 22.05
CA GLY A 226 1.01 6.04 22.15
C GLY A 226 1.76 7.07 21.31
N GLN A 227 2.53 6.63 20.32
CA GLN A 227 3.18 7.54 19.37
C GLN A 227 2.16 8.21 18.44
N ARG A 228 2.62 9.27 17.79
CA ARG A 228 1.87 9.98 16.75
C ARG A 228 2.35 9.53 15.38
N ASP A 229 1.39 9.15 14.51
CA ASP A 229 1.65 8.85 13.11
C ASP A 229 0.82 9.74 12.17
N LEU A 230 1.20 9.79 10.90
CA LEU A 230 0.51 10.51 9.84
C LEU A 230 0.15 9.52 8.74
N LEU A 231 -1.08 9.01 8.78
CA LEU A 231 -1.60 8.04 7.84
C LEU A 231 -2.21 8.73 6.61
N TRP A 232 -1.58 8.57 5.48
CA TRP A 232 -2.02 9.08 4.18
C TRP A 232 -2.04 8.00 3.11
N LEU A 233 -1.33 6.88 3.34
CA LEU A 233 -1.33 5.73 2.44
C LEU A 233 -2.74 5.17 2.30
N PRO A 234 -3.18 4.78 1.09
CA PRO A 234 -4.52 4.27 0.89
C PRO A 234 -4.81 3.06 1.79
N MET A 235 -5.81 3.16 2.65
CA MET A 235 -6.28 2.00 3.44
C MET A 235 -6.90 0.90 2.56
N SER A 236 -7.23 1.20 1.31
CA SER A 236 -7.58 0.21 0.29
C SER A 236 -6.40 -0.65 -0.16
N HIS A 237 -5.16 -0.31 0.23
CA HIS A 237 -3.96 -1.12 0.05
C HIS A 237 -3.56 -1.75 1.37
N ILE A 238 -3.04 -2.99 1.32
CA ILE A 238 -2.60 -3.72 2.52
C ILE A 238 -1.57 -2.95 3.36
N PHE A 239 -0.75 -2.09 2.74
CA PHE A 239 0.25 -1.27 3.42
C PHE A 239 -0.41 -0.20 4.31
N GLY A 240 -1.35 0.60 3.78
CA GLY A 240 -2.07 1.61 4.57
C GLY A 240 -3.02 0.99 5.61
N PHE A 241 -3.70 -0.11 5.26
CA PHE A 241 -4.51 -0.87 6.22
C PHE A 241 -3.65 -1.45 7.34
N GLY A 242 -2.48 -1.99 7.02
CA GLY A 242 -1.51 -2.50 7.98
C GLY A 242 -1.02 -1.43 8.95
N GLU A 243 -0.68 -0.22 8.46
CA GLU A 243 -0.31 0.94 9.30
C GLU A 243 -1.42 1.27 10.30
N MET A 244 -2.67 1.35 9.85
CA MET A 244 -3.82 1.56 10.73
C MET A 244 -3.95 0.47 11.80
N CYS A 245 -3.78 -0.81 11.43
CA CYS A 245 -3.84 -1.94 12.36
C CYS A 245 -2.70 -1.90 13.40
N ILE A 246 -1.48 -1.55 12.99
CA ILE A 246 -0.35 -1.32 13.89
C ILE A 246 -0.67 -0.20 14.88
N GLY A 247 -1.21 0.92 14.39
CA GLY A 247 -1.66 2.03 15.23
C GLY A 247 -2.74 1.63 16.24
N ASN A 248 -3.68 0.73 15.86
CA ASN A 248 -4.65 0.16 16.78
C ASN A 248 -3.97 -0.72 17.85
N THR A 249 -3.01 -1.53 17.46
CA THR A 249 -2.28 -2.40 18.38
C THR A 249 -1.40 -1.62 19.35
N LEU A 250 -0.78 -0.53 18.91
CA LEU A 250 0.17 0.27 19.69
C LEU A 250 -0.48 1.50 20.37
N GLY A 251 -1.79 1.70 20.23
CA GLY A 251 -2.49 2.81 20.88
C GLY A 251 -2.08 4.19 20.35
N TRP A 252 -1.72 4.31 19.06
CA TRP A 252 -1.26 5.56 18.47
C TRP A 252 -2.35 6.61 18.31
N GLU A 253 -1.92 7.88 18.27
CA GLU A 253 -2.71 9.02 17.81
C GLU A 253 -2.42 9.25 16.33
N THR A 254 -3.37 8.88 15.45
CA THR A 254 -3.20 8.91 14.00
C THR A 254 -3.83 10.16 13.40
N TYR A 255 -3.03 10.95 12.68
CA TYR A 255 -3.49 12.05 11.84
C TYR A 255 -3.81 11.53 10.45
N LEU A 256 -5.03 11.80 9.95
CA LEU A 256 -5.43 11.40 8.60
C LEU A 256 -5.18 12.55 7.62
N ALA A 257 -4.42 12.27 6.57
CA ALA A 257 -4.16 13.23 5.49
C ALA A 257 -4.49 12.64 4.12
N SER A 258 -4.74 13.51 3.13
CA SER A 258 -4.82 13.10 1.74
C SER A 258 -3.42 13.04 1.10
N PRO A 259 -3.23 12.31 -0.01
CA PRO A 259 -1.99 12.36 -0.77
C PRO A 259 -1.59 13.76 -1.24
N ALA A 260 -2.57 14.65 -1.44
CA ALA A 260 -2.31 16.03 -1.85
C ALA A 260 -1.74 16.87 -0.70
N ASP A 261 -2.24 16.65 0.54
CA ASP A 261 -1.96 17.52 1.69
C ASP A 261 -0.81 17.01 2.57
N VAL A 262 -0.42 15.74 2.46
CA VAL A 262 0.47 15.06 3.43
C VAL A 262 1.77 15.81 3.69
N LEU A 263 2.42 16.35 2.67
CA LEU A 263 3.69 17.07 2.84
C LEU A 263 3.49 18.45 3.45
N ASP A 264 2.36 19.10 3.22
CA ASP A 264 2.04 20.41 3.76
C ASP A 264 1.74 20.32 5.26
N VAL A 265 1.06 19.25 5.69
CA VAL A 265 0.70 19.04 7.10
C VAL A 265 1.79 18.30 7.89
N LEU A 266 2.76 17.66 7.24
CA LEU A 266 3.81 16.89 7.90
C LEU A 266 4.58 17.68 8.96
N PRO A 267 5.04 18.94 8.71
CA PRO A 267 5.72 19.73 9.73
C PRO A 267 4.80 20.17 10.87
N GLU A 268 3.52 20.42 10.63
CA GLU A 268 2.52 20.78 11.63
C GLU A 268 2.22 19.60 12.56
N VAL A 269 1.97 18.43 11.99
CA VAL A 269 1.68 17.19 12.73
C VAL A 269 2.90 16.74 13.53
N ALA A 270 4.10 16.91 12.97
CA ALA A 270 5.36 16.46 13.56
C ALA A 270 5.27 15.01 14.08
N PRO A 271 4.99 14.02 13.22
CA PRO A 271 4.80 12.65 13.65
C PRO A 271 6.11 12.03 14.14
N GLN A 272 6.01 11.02 15.00
CA GLN A 272 7.15 10.17 15.39
C GLN A 272 7.30 8.98 14.46
N VAL A 273 6.21 8.58 13.80
CA VAL A 273 6.13 7.46 12.86
C VAL A 273 5.59 7.98 11.52
N PHE A 274 6.30 7.66 10.44
CA PHE A 274 5.86 8.05 9.10
C PHE A 274 6.12 6.95 8.07
N PHE A 275 5.05 6.40 7.53
CA PHE A 275 5.08 5.43 6.44
C PHE A 275 4.85 6.14 5.13
N SER A 276 5.66 5.83 4.11
CA SER A 276 5.55 6.50 2.84
C SER A 276 6.05 5.63 1.68
N VAL A 277 5.96 6.17 0.48
CA VAL A 277 6.49 5.57 -0.75
C VAL A 277 7.65 6.41 -1.30
N PRO A 278 8.51 5.85 -2.18
CA PRO A 278 9.71 6.52 -2.68
C PRO A 278 9.48 7.96 -3.17
N ALA A 279 8.43 8.19 -3.95
CA ALA A 279 8.14 9.52 -4.53
C ALA A 279 8.02 10.65 -3.50
N TYR A 280 7.57 10.35 -2.28
CA TYR A 280 7.45 11.36 -1.22
C TYR A 280 8.77 11.52 -0.45
N TRP A 281 9.52 10.44 -0.24
CA TRP A 281 10.87 10.52 0.29
C TRP A 281 11.82 11.30 -0.63
N GLU A 282 11.65 11.17 -1.94
CA GLU A 282 12.35 11.96 -2.95
C GLU A 282 12.02 13.46 -2.85
N LYS A 283 10.74 13.82 -2.63
CA LYS A 283 10.36 15.23 -2.41
C LYS A 283 10.97 15.80 -1.13
N ILE A 284 10.99 15.01 -0.04
CA ILE A 284 11.63 15.40 1.22
C ILE A 284 13.15 15.56 1.00
N SER A 285 13.81 14.63 0.30
CA SER A 285 15.24 14.70 0.03
C SER A 285 15.63 15.92 -0.79
N ARG A 286 14.84 16.29 -1.80
CA ARG A 286 15.03 17.53 -2.57
C ARG A 286 14.95 18.78 -1.70
N ALA A 287 14.00 18.83 -0.79
CA ALA A 287 13.87 19.96 0.15
C ALA A 287 15.08 20.08 1.11
N ILE A 288 15.71 18.94 1.47
CA ILE A 288 16.94 18.91 2.26
C ILE A 288 18.14 19.39 1.41
N GLN A 289 18.25 18.94 0.17
CA GLN A 289 19.35 19.28 -0.74
C GLN A 289 19.33 20.74 -1.22
N ALA A 290 18.19 21.41 -1.17
CA ALA A 290 18.07 22.82 -1.54
C ALA A 290 18.85 23.77 -0.61
N GLY A 291 19.31 23.30 0.56
CA GLY A 291 20.08 24.05 1.52
C GLY A 291 21.61 23.81 1.43
N PRO A 292 22.38 24.40 2.34
CA PRO A 292 23.83 24.18 2.43
C PRO A 292 24.17 22.70 2.65
N ASN A 293 25.23 22.22 2.00
CA ASN A 293 25.67 20.83 2.06
C ASN A 293 26.53 20.55 3.31
N THR A 294 25.97 20.76 4.50
CA THR A 294 26.57 20.41 5.80
C THR A 294 25.63 19.52 6.60
N ALA A 295 26.17 18.67 7.47
CA ALA A 295 25.36 17.78 8.30
C ALA A 295 24.35 18.56 9.18
N VAL A 296 24.75 19.71 9.73
CA VAL A 296 23.88 20.57 10.55
C VAL A 296 22.73 21.12 9.70
N ALA A 297 23.04 21.67 8.52
CA ALA A 297 22.00 22.23 7.66
C ALA A 297 21.03 21.17 7.14
N ARG A 298 21.50 19.96 6.82
CA ARG A 298 20.65 18.82 6.44
C ARG A 298 19.73 18.40 7.58
N HIS A 299 20.25 18.31 8.79
CA HIS A 299 19.46 17.99 9.98
C HIS A 299 18.38 19.04 10.24
N GLU A 300 18.73 20.34 10.19
CA GLU A 300 17.78 21.43 10.34
C GLU A 300 16.72 21.45 9.23
N ALA A 301 17.12 21.19 7.99
CA ALA A 301 16.20 21.08 6.86
C ALA A 301 15.20 19.91 7.04
N LEU A 302 15.68 18.73 7.43
CA LEU A 302 14.81 17.60 7.75
C LEU A 302 13.82 17.96 8.87
N ARG A 303 14.30 18.55 9.97
CA ARG A 303 13.45 18.99 11.06
C ARG A 303 12.38 19.98 10.63
N ARG A 304 12.73 20.92 9.77
CA ARG A 304 11.77 21.92 9.24
C ARG A 304 10.67 21.29 8.42
N VAL A 305 10.99 20.33 7.52
CA VAL A 305 10.02 19.70 6.61
C VAL A 305 9.21 18.60 7.28
N THR A 306 9.67 18.06 8.43
CA THR A 306 9.00 16.93 9.11
C THR A 306 8.50 17.26 10.51
N GLY A 307 8.71 18.49 11.01
CA GLY A 307 8.38 18.89 12.38
C GLY A 307 9.37 18.38 13.44
N GLY A 308 10.43 17.65 13.05
CA GLY A 308 11.59 17.34 13.87
C GLY A 308 11.38 16.28 14.97
N ARG A 309 10.35 15.43 14.88
CA ARG A 309 10.06 14.38 15.87
C ARG A 309 10.15 12.95 15.31
N LEU A 310 10.52 12.78 14.03
CA LEU A 310 10.61 11.47 13.41
C LEU A 310 11.55 10.53 14.18
N ARG A 311 11.10 9.33 14.46
CA ARG A 311 11.85 8.24 15.10
C ARG A 311 11.85 6.98 14.26
N PHE A 312 10.74 6.69 13.59
CA PHE A 312 10.56 5.54 12.72
C PHE A 312 10.03 5.97 11.36
N CYS A 313 10.72 5.57 10.32
CA CYS A 313 10.38 5.87 8.94
C CYS A 313 10.44 4.62 8.10
N LEU A 314 9.37 4.34 7.35
CA LEU A 314 9.27 3.18 6.48
C LEU A 314 9.03 3.62 5.03
N SER A 315 9.76 3.01 4.10
CA SER A 315 9.50 3.10 2.67
C SER A 315 9.05 1.76 2.14
N GLY A 316 7.97 1.73 1.38
CA GLY A 316 7.43 0.51 0.79
C GLY A 316 6.78 0.73 -0.58
N GLY A 317 6.35 -0.37 -1.21
CA GLY A 317 5.65 -0.35 -2.49
C GLY A 317 6.52 -0.27 -3.75
N ALA A 318 7.74 0.26 -3.64
CA ALA A 318 8.80 0.27 -4.67
C ALA A 318 10.16 0.53 -4.01
N GLY A 319 11.25 0.25 -4.72
CA GLY A 319 12.61 0.52 -4.22
C GLY A 319 12.92 2.01 -4.11
N LEU A 320 13.56 2.42 -3.02
CA LEU A 320 14.07 3.78 -2.80
C LEU A 320 15.57 3.83 -3.12
N LYS A 321 16.01 4.86 -3.83
CA LYS A 321 17.43 5.06 -4.20
C LYS A 321 18.33 5.04 -2.96
N VAL A 322 19.49 4.41 -3.09
CA VAL A 322 20.49 4.30 -2.01
C VAL A 322 20.98 5.68 -1.55
N GLU A 323 21.19 6.59 -2.50
CA GLU A 323 21.67 7.95 -2.24
C GLU A 323 20.68 8.74 -1.38
N ILE A 324 19.38 8.53 -1.59
CA ILE A 324 18.32 9.17 -0.79
C ILE A 324 18.31 8.61 0.63
N LYS A 325 18.41 7.28 0.77
CA LYS A 325 18.50 6.63 2.09
C LYS A 325 19.73 7.11 2.87
N GLN A 326 20.88 7.25 2.22
CA GLN A 326 22.11 7.79 2.81
C GLN A 326 21.95 9.24 3.23
N LEU A 327 21.40 10.10 2.36
CA LEU A 327 21.15 11.51 2.66
C LEU A 327 20.24 11.67 3.89
N LEU A 328 19.15 10.88 3.95
CA LEU A 328 18.21 10.93 5.06
C LEU A 328 18.85 10.41 6.37
N LEU A 329 19.68 9.38 6.31
CA LEU A 329 20.45 8.92 7.47
C LEU A 329 21.42 10.01 7.97
N GLU A 330 22.16 10.66 7.07
CA GLU A 330 23.06 11.78 7.42
C GLU A 330 22.30 12.97 8.00
N ALA A 331 21.04 13.18 7.58
CA ALA A 331 20.14 14.17 8.18
C ALA A 331 19.53 13.73 9.52
N GLY A 332 19.79 12.50 9.98
CA GLY A 332 19.31 11.96 11.25
C GLY A 332 18.03 11.09 11.18
N CYS A 333 17.68 10.60 9.99
CA CYS A 333 16.52 9.74 9.78
C CYS A 333 16.89 8.43 9.08
N LEU A 334 16.80 7.30 9.79
CA LEU A 334 16.93 5.98 9.20
C LEU A 334 15.63 5.59 8.50
N ILE A 335 15.70 5.33 7.19
CA ILE A 335 14.57 4.78 6.43
C ILE A 335 14.69 3.26 6.43
N ILE A 336 13.70 2.61 7.02
CA ILE A 336 13.52 1.17 6.91
C ILE A 336 12.82 0.87 5.59
N GLU A 337 13.28 -0.14 4.88
CA GLU A 337 12.66 -0.60 3.63
C GLU A 337 12.34 -2.08 3.73
N GLY A 338 11.17 -2.47 3.22
CA GLY A 338 10.72 -3.85 3.17
C GLY A 338 10.24 -4.26 1.78
N TYR A 339 10.17 -5.56 1.56
CA TYR A 339 9.69 -6.17 0.34
C TYR A 339 8.59 -7.17 0.63
N GLY A 340 7.62 -7.21 -0.26
CA GLY A 340 6.56 -8.20 -0.28
C GLY A 340 5.42 -7.80 -1.22
N LEU A 341 4.37 -8.60 -1.21
CA LEU A 341 3.23 -8.52 -2.12
C LEU A 341 1.92 -8.58 -1.33
N THR A 342 0.83 -8.25 -1.97
CA THR A 342 -0.51 -8.44 -1.37
C THR A 342 -0.70 -9.89 -0.93
N GLU A 343 -0.27 -10.84 -1.76
CA GLU A 343 -0.32 -12.28 -1.54
C GLU A 343 0.49 -12.76 -0.32
N THR A 344 1.31 -11.89 0.28
CA THR A 344 2.17 -12.20 1.43
C THR A 344 1.90 -11.33 2.68
N SER A 345 0.83 -10.54 2.69
CA SER A 345 0.17 -9.85 3.84
C SER A 345 0.90 -8.69 4.55
N PRO A 346 1.69 -7.80 3.97
CA PRO A 346 2.38 -7.88 2.68
C PRO A 346 3.84 -8.34 2.78
N THR A 347 4.50 -8.29 3.96
CA THR A 347 5.94 -8.23 4.11
C THR A 347 6.58 -9.61 4.14
N LEU A 348 7.62 -9.82 3.33
CA LEU A 348 8.48 -11.01 3.32
C LEU A 348 9.85 -10.74 3.94
N THR A 349 10.44 -9.59 3.59
CA THR A 349 11.72 -9.16 4.15
C THR A 349 11.65 -7.72 4.62
N LEU A 350 12.50 -7.39 5.57
CA LEU A 350 12.58 -6.05 6.14
C LEU A 350 14.02 -5.72 6.52
N ASN A 351 14.51 -4.53 6.14
CA ASN A 351 15.62 -3.92 6.82
C ASN A 351 15.19 -3.62 8.27
N ARG A 352 16.11 -3.76 9.22
CA ARG A 352 15.82 -3.66 10.66
C ARG A 352 16.71 -2.60 11.30
N PRO A 353 16.32 -2.03 12.42
CA PRO A 353 17.14 -1.04 13.12
C PRO A 353 18.56 -1.54 13.47
N ASP A 354 18.69 -2.83 13.75
CA ASP A 354 19.92 -3.51 14.14
C ASP A 354 20.62 -4.24 12.99
N ALA A 355 19.97 -4.35 11.82
CA ALA A 355 20.49 -5.08 10.66
C ALA A 355 19.92 -4.50 9.35
N TYR A 356 20.60 -3.51 8.76
CA TYR A 356 20.18 -2.93 7.50
C TYR A 356 21.32 -2.76 6.49
N ARG A 357 20.94 -2.81 5.21
CA ARG A 357 21.80 -2.49 4.06
C ARG A 357 20.95 -1.74 3.04
N PHE A 358 21.40 -0.57 2.62
CA PHE A 358 20.64 0.30 1.72
C PHE A 358 20.48 -0.24 0.30
N ASP A 359 21.36 -1.13 -0.13
CA ASP A 359 21.31 -1.81 -1.43
C ASP A 359 20.42 -3.07 -1.42
N THR A 360 19.67 -3.32 -0.34
CA THR A 360 18.86 -4.52 -0.14
C THR A 360 17.46 -4.17 0.39
N VAL A 361 16.56 -5.15 0.33
CA VAL A 361 15.23 -5.10 0.94
C VAL A 361 15.18 -5.80 2.31
N GLY A 362 16.35 -6.03 2.92
CA GLY A 362 16.47 -6.55 4.28
C GLY A 362 16.56 -8.07 4.37
N LYS A 363 16.31 -8.57 5.58
CA LYS A 363 16.31 -9.99 5.94
C LYS A 363 14.90 -10.54 6.05
N THR A 364 14.76 -11.85 5.85
CA THR A 364 13.48 -12.58 5.98
C THR A 364 12.83 -12.34 7.34
N LEU A 365 11.52 -12.18 7.35
CA LEU A 365 10.72 -12.09 8.57
C LEU A 365 10.73 -13.43 9.34
N PRO A 366 10.56 -13.43 10.69
CA PRO A 366 10.68 -14.63 11.52
C PRO A 366 9.78 -15.80 11.13
N SER A 367 8.53 -15.56 10.69
CA SER A 367 7.57 -16.60 10.32
C SER A 367 7.55 -16.95 8.83
N VAL A 368 8.51 -16.42 8.06
CA VAL A 368 8.59 -16.59 6.60
C VAL A 368 9.83 -17.40 6.24
N GLU A 369 9.66 -18.33 5.31
CA GLU A 369 10.75 -19.01 4.63
C GLU A 369 10.87 -18.47 3.20
N LEU A 370 12.11 -18.19 2.77
CA LEU A 370 12.41 -17.77 1.39
C LEU A 370 13.49 -18.66 0.80
N ARG A 371 13.35 -18.99 -0.46
CA ARG A 371 14.40 -19.60 -1.29
C ARG A 371 14.41 -18.99 -2.69
N LEU A 372 15.48 -19.15 -3.42
CA LEU A 372 15.57 -18.82 -4.84
C LEU A 372 15.39 -20.09 -5.66
N ASP A 373 14.61 -20.01 -6.73
CA ASP A 373 14.53 -21.04 -7.75
C ASP A 373 15.78 -21.02 -8.65
N ASP A 374 15.96 -21.99 -9.54
CA ASP A 374 17.14 -22.12 -10.41
C ASP A 374 17.37 -20.88 -11.29
N ASP A 375 16.30 -20.19 -11.66
CA ASP A 375 16.35 -18.95 -12.46
C ASP A 375 16.44 -17.67 -11.61
N GLY A 376 16.56 -17.80 -10.30
CA GLY A 376 16.63 -16.70 -9.34
C GLY A 376 15.27 -16.16 -8.90
N GLU A 377 14.14 -16.78 -9.27
CA GLU A 377 12.82 -16.39 -8.78
C GLU A 377 12.74 -16.58 -7.24
N ILE A 378 12.25 -15.56 -6.55
CA ILE A 378 12.02 -15.62 -5.11
C ILE A 378 10.76 -16.46 -4.86
N LEU A 379 10.93 -17.53 -4.08
CA LEU A 379 9.87 -18.40 -3.62
C LEU A 379 9.62 -18.17 -2.14
N ALA A 380 8.35 -18.05 -1.72
CA ALA A 380 7.97 -17.76 -0.35
C ALA A 380 7.05 -18.83 0.24
N ARG A 381 7.22 -19.12 1.54
CA ARG A 381 6.33 -19.99 2.32
C ARG A 381 6.19 -19.45 3.74
N GLY A 382 5.02 -19.59 4.35
CA GLY A 382 4.77 -19.18 5.72
C GLY A 382 3.30 -18.83 5.97
N GLU A 383 2.96 -18.60 7.25
CA GLU A 383 1.59 -18.30 7.67
C GLU A 383 1.05 -16.95 7.13
N SER A 384 1.92 -16.05 6.68
CA SER A 384 1.53 -14.78 6.05
C SER A 384 1.24 -14.91 4.55
N VAL A 385 1.53 -16.06 3.92
CA VAL A 385 1.28 -16.31 2.50
C VAL A 385 -0.16 -16.75 2.31
N PHE A 386 -0.86 -16.20 1.32
CA PHE A 386 -2.25 -16.55 0.99
C PHE A 386 -2.38 -18.00 0.48
N ALA A 387 -3.60 -18.53 0.50
CA ALA A 387 -3.84 -19.89 0.05
C ALA A 387 -4.12 -20.01 -1.47
N GLY A 388 -4.41 -18.89 -2.14
CA GLY A 388 -4.70 -18.87 -3.58
C GLY A 388 -5.66 -17.76 -3.99
N TYR A 389 -5.86 -17.61 -5.31
CA TYR A 389 -6.72 -16.59 -5.89
C TYR A 389 -8.19 -17.00 -5.85
N PHE A 390 -9.04 -16.06 -5.50
CA PHE A 390 -10.49 -16.27 -5.41
C PHE A 390 -11.07 -16.64 -6.78
N LYS A 391 -11.80 -17.76 -6.84
CA LYS A 391 -12.43 -18.32 -8.06
C LYS A 391 -11.47 -18.54 -9.25
N ASP A 392 -10.16 -18.61 -9.01
CA ASP A 392 -9.17 -18.83 -10.08
C ASP A 392 -8.20 -19.98 -9.71
N PRO A 393 -8.67 -21.25 -9.78
CA PRO A 393 -7.81 -22.40 -9.47
C PRO A 393 -6.63 -22.56 -10.45
N ALA A 394 -6.78 -22.12 -11.70
CA ALA A 394 -5.71 -22.19 -12.70
C ALA A 394 -4.58 -21.21 -12.36
N ALA A 395 -4.92 -19.95 -12.02
CA ALA A 395 -3.92 -18.99 -11.56
C ALA A 395 -3.31 -19.40 -10.22
N THR A 396 -4.09 -20.00 -9.32
CA THR A 396 -3.60 -20.54 -8.06
C THR A 396 -2.56 -21.63 -8.31
N ALA A 397 -2.88 -22.65 -9.13
CA ALA A 397 -1.93 -23.69 -9.46
C ALA A 397 -0.64 -23.16 -10.12
N ALA A 398 -0.76 -22.15 -10.99
CA ALA A 398 0.40 -21.51 -11.61
C ALA A 398 1.25 -20.67 -10.63
N ALA A 399 0.65 -20.21 -9.55
CA ALA A 399 1.31 -19.36 -8.54
C ALA A 399 2.09 -20.16 -7.49
N PHE A 400 1.91 -21.47 -7.43
CA PHE A 400 2.61 -22.32 -6.46
C PHE A 400 3.45 -23.38 -7.18
N THR A 401 4.52 -23.80 -6.53
CA THR A 401 5.29 -24.99 -6.93
C THR A 401 4.58 -26.25 -6.44
N ASP A 402 4.95 -27.41 -6.98
CA ASP A 402 4.36 -28.72 -6.57
C ASP A 402 4.61 -29.03 -5.08
N ASP A 403 5.68 -28.47 -4.49
CA ASP A 403 6.02 -28.59 -3.07
C ASP A 403 5.52 -27.43 -2.21
N GLY A 404 4.59 -26.60 -2.74
CA GLY A 404 3.79 -25.64 -1.99
C GLY A 404 4.46 -24.27 -1.73
N TRP A 405 5.48 -23.88 -2.50
CA TRP A 405 6.05 -22.54 -2.41
C TRP A 405 5.34 -21.58 -3.34
N PHE A 406 5.03 -20.41 -2.82
CA PHE A 406 4.47 -19.32 -3.61
C PHE A 406 5.54 -18.68 -4.50
N ARG A 407 5.27 -18.58 -5.80
CA ARG A 407 6.07 -17.90 -6.80
C ARG A 407 5.77 -16.40 -6.78
N THR A 408 6.73 -15.60 -6.32
CA THR A 408 6.51 -14.15 -6.22
C THR A 408 6.49 -13.45 -7.58
N GLY A 409 7.07 -14.06 -8.60
CA GLY A 409 7.31 -13.44 -9.90
C GLY A 409 8.40 -12.37 -9.86
N ASP A 410 9.17 -12.26 -8.78
CA ASP A 410 10.30 -11.35 -8.63
C ASP A 410 11.61 -12.14 -8.64
N ILE A 411 12.63 -11.63 -9.33
CA ILE A 411 13.98 -12.18 -9.34
C ILE A 411 14.82 -11.48 -8.27
N GLY A 412 15.54 -12.26 -7.49
CA GLY A 412 16.39 -11.76 -6.42
C GLY A 412 17.73 -12.49 -6.32
N ARG A 413 18.56 -12.02 -5.41
CA ARG A 413 19.79 -12.70 -4.99
C ARG A 413 20.07 -12.44 -3.51
N TRP A 414 20.72 -13.39 -2.87
CA TRP A 414 21.21 -13.21 -1.52
C TRP A 414 22.60 -12.56 -1.52
N THR A 415 22.83 -11.68 -0.56
CA THR A 415 24.18 -11.24 -0.21
C THR A 415 24.83 -12.28 0.70
N GLU A 416 26.16 -12.25 0.84
CA GLU A 416 26.91 -13.18 1.70
C GLU A 416 26.48 -13.13 3.18
N ASP A 417 26.01 -11.96 3.63
CA ASP A 417 25.53 -11.72 5.02
C ASP A 417 24.00 -11.91 5.17
N GLY A 418 23.36 -12.51 4.17
CA GLY A 418 21.96 -12.98 4.24
C GLY A 418 20.89 -11.89 4.08
N PHE A 419 21.19 -10.81 3.35
CA PHE A 419 20.20 -9.85 2.93
C PHE A 419 19.69 -10.17 1.52
N LEU A 420 18.43 -9.83 1.22
CA LEU A 420 17.83 -10.03 -0.09
C LEU A 420 17.97 -8.76 -0.94
N GLN A 421 18.42 -8.92 -2.17
CA GLN A 421 18.38 -7.88 -3.19
C GLN A 421 17.34 -8.24 -4.24
N ILE A 422 16.44 -7.33 -4.58
CA ILE A 422 15.52 -7.47 -5.71
C ILE A 422 16.24 -7.00 -6.98
N ILE A 423 16.17 -7.81 -8.02
CA ILE A 423 16.76 -7.49 -9.34
C ILE A 423 15.71 -6.84 -10.23
N ASP A 424 14.58 -7.53 -10.49
CA ASP A 424 13.43 -7.02 -11.25
C ASP A 424 12.27 -8.04 -11.21
N ARG A 425 11.15 -7.68 -11.82
CA ARG A 425 10.07 -8.61 -12.13
C ARG A 425 10.48 -9.61 -13.21
N LYS A 426 10.29 -10.90 -12.96
CA LYS A 426 10.63 -11.99 -13.90
C LYS A 426 10.09 -11.75 -15.33
N LYS A 427 8.83 -11.31 -15.43
CA LYS A 427 8.13 -11.04 -16.69
C LYS A 427 8.47 -9.69 -17.35
N ASP A 428 9.12 -8.80 -16.61
CA ASP A 428 9.51 -7.47 -17.10
C ASP A 428 10.98 -7.45 -17.58
N ILE A 429 11.77 -8.47 -17.21
CA ILE A 429 13.15 -8.64 -17.70
C ILE A 429 13.12 -8.80 -19.22
N LEU A 430 13.87 -7.92 -19.89
CA LEU A 430 14.05 -7.96 -21.34
C LEU A 430 15.14 -8.96 -21.70
N VAL A 431 14.81 -9.91 -22.57
CA VAL A 431 15.80 -10.85 -23.12
C VAL A 431 16.17 -10.38 -24.51
N THR A 432 17.33 -9.76 -24.67
CA THR A 432 17.77 -9.26 -25.97
C THR A 432 18.03 -10.38 -26.97
N ALA A 433 18.07 -10.06 -28.27
CA ALA A 433 18.41 -11.05 -29.33
C ALA A 433 19.79 -11.71 -29.11
N GLY A 434 20.68 -11.07 -28.34
CA GLY A 434 21.98 -11.63 -27.92
C GLY A 434 21.90 -12.49 -26.65
N GLY A 435 20.71 -12.82 -26.14
CA GLY A 435 20.51 -13.66 -24.94
C GLY A 435 20.89 -12.97 -23.61
N LYS A 436 20.95 -11.64 -23.57
CA LYS A 436 21.22 -10.89 -22.33
C LYS A 436 19.92 -10.56 -21.61
N ASN A 437 19.84 -10.94 -20.33
CA ASN A 437 18.76 -10.57 -19.43
C ASN A 437 19.03 -9.15 -18.91
N ILE A 438 18.15 -8.21 -19.23
CA ILE A 438 18.30 -6.79 -18.85
C ILE A 438 17.07 -6.37 -18.06
N PRO A 439 17.25 -6.02 -16.77
CA PRO A 439 16.20 -5.44 -15.94
C PRO A 439 15.93 -3.99 -16.37
N PRO A 440 14.79 -3.67 -17.02
CA PRO A 440 14.52 -2.31 -17.49
C PRO A 440 14.34 -1.31 -16.35
N ALA A 441 13.83 -1.77 -15.20
CA ALA A 441 13.64 -0.93 -14.02
C ALA A 441 14.97 -0.32 -13.52
N ASN A 442 16.07 -1.04 -13.61
CA ASN A 442 17.39 -0.54 -13.20
C ASN A 442 17.88 0.63 -14.08
N ILE A 443 17.57 0.56 -15.38
CA ILE A 443 17.90 1.63 -16.34
C ILE A 443 16.98 2.84 -16.10
N GLU A 444 15.68 2.60 -16.00
CA GLU A 444 14.66 3.62 -15.80
C GLU A 444 14.84 4.38 -14.47
N ALA A 445 15.29 3.69 -13.42
CA ALA A 445 15.61 4.30 -12.13
C ALA A 445 16.72 5.37 -12.20
N ARG A 446 17.60 5.32 -13.20
CA ARG A 446 18.63 6.35 -13.40
C ARG A 446 18.06 7.70 -13.82
N PHE A 447 16.86 7.70 -14.42
CA PHE A 447 16.16 8.91 -14.84
C PHE A 447 15.20 9.47 -13.78
N VAL A 448 15.05 8.81 -12.65
CA VAL A 448 14.28 9.36 -11.53
C VAL A 448 15.00 10.60 -11.02
N ASP A 449 14.27 11.72 -10.83
CA ASP A 449 14.77 13.05 -10.48
C ASP A 449 15.60 13.75 -11.57
N ASP A 450 15.61 13.25 -12.81
CA ASP A 450 16.22 13.97 -13.91
C ASP A 450 15.54 15.34 -14.10
N PRO A 451 16.30 16.43 -14.29
CA PRO A 451 15.73 17.78 -14.41
C PRO A 451 14.91 17.99 -15.69
N VAL A 452 15.08 17.16 -16.70
CA VAL A 452 14.44 17.27 -18.02
C VAL A 452 13.41 16.16 -18.22
N ILE A 453 13.77 14.95 -17.82
CA ILE A 453 12.99 13.73 -18.09
C ILE A 453 12.12 13.41 -16.88
N GLU A 454 10.81 13.31 -17.09
CA GLU A 454 9.84 12.89 -16.09
C GLU A 454 9.84 11.37 -15.93
N ARG A 455 9.85 10.66 -17.07
CA ARG A 455 9.79 9.20 -17.11
C ARG A 455 10.41 8.62 -18.36
N VAL A 456 10.99 7.44 -18.20
CA VAL A 456 11.49 6.61 -19.31
C VAL A 456 10.82 5.25 -19.23
N VAL A 457 10.47 4.66 -20.38
CA VAL A 457 10.04 3.26 -20.50
C VAL A 457 10.93 2.60 -21.55
N VAL A 458 11.77 1.66 -21.10
CA VAL A 458 12.75 0.97 -21.94
C VAL A 458 12.11 -0.23 -22.63
N TYR A 459 12.41 -0.44 -23.91
CA TYR A 459 11.97 -1.56 -24.74
C TYR A 459 13.17 -2.20 -25.43
N GLY A 460 13.12 -3.53 -25.63
CA GLY A 460 14.22 -4.25 -26.30
C GLY A 460 14.13 -5.78 -26.22
N ASP A 461 12.95 -6.30 -25.84
CA ASP A 461 12.74 -7.75 -25.77
C ASP A 461 12.84 -8.38 -27.17
N ALA A 462 13.66 -9.44 -27.30
CA ALA A 462 14.03 -10.09 -28.57
C ALA A 462 14.64 -9.14 -29.62
N ARG A 463 15.16 -7.95 -29.21
CA ARG A 463 15.74 -6.92 -30.09
C ARG A 463 17.26 -6.83 -29.94
N PRO A 464 17.98 -6.35 -30.99
CA PRO A 464 19.45 -6.28 -30.97
C PRO A 464 20.01 -5.25 -29.98
N PHE A 465 19.21 -4.26 -29.59
CA PHE A 465 19.57 -3.18 -28.65
C PHE A 465 18.34 -2.60 -27.99
N LEU A 466 18.55 -1.78 -26.93
CA LEU A 466 17.47 -1.11 -26.21
C LEU A 466 17.13 0.23 -26.84
N VAL A 467 15.82 0.53 -26.81
CA VAL A 467 15.23 1.81 -27.18
C VAL A 467 14.32 2.31 -26.06
N ALA A 468 13.89 3.58 -26.09
CA ALA A 468 13.06 4.13 -25.05
C ALA A 468 11.95 5.06 -25.56
N ALA A 469 10.81 5.02 -24.86
CA ALA A 469 9.84 6.11 -24.85
C ALA A 469 10.18 7.04 -23.68
N VAL A 470 10.17 8.36 -23.91
CA VAL A 470 10.58 9.39 -22.94
C VAL A 470 9.46 10.40 -22.76
N TRP A 471 9.05 10.64 -21.52
CA TRP A 471 8.17 11.74 -21.14
C TRP A 471 9.02 12.87 -20.56
N VAL A 472 8.87 14.06 -21.10
CA VAL A 472 9.58 15.28 -20.67
C VAL A 472 8.74 15.96 -19.60
N ARG A 473 9.40 16.59 -18.63
CA ARG A 473 8.71 17.34 -17.56
C ARG A 473 7.88 18.48 -18.14
N PRO A 474 6.66 18.74 -17.63
CA PRO A 474 5.76 19.76 -18.17
C PRO A 474 6.34 21.17 -18.21
N GLU A 475 7.25 21.49 -17.28
CA GLU A 475 7.93 22.78 -17.16
C GLU A 475 9.12 22.96 -18.10
N VAL A 476 9.50 21.90 -18.84
CA VAL A 476 10.66 21.92 -19.76
C VAL A 476 10.15 21.98 -21.21
N SER A 477 10.74 22.84 -22.01
CA SER A 477 10.45 22.88 -23.44
C SER A 477 10.83 21.57 -24.12
N LEU A 478 9.98 21.09 -25.04
CA LEU A 478 10.25 19.91 -25.84
C LEU A 478 11.45 20.17 -26.75
N ASP A 479 12.62 19.72 -26.35
CA ASP A 479 13.88 19.79 -27.08
C ASP A 479 14.51 18.39 -27.13
N GLU A 480 14.47 17.78 -28.31
CA GLU A 480 15.03 16.45 -28.53
C GLU A 480 16.55 16.39 -28.28
N SER A 481 17.25 17.49 -28.54
CA SER A 481 18.71 17.58 -28.32
C SER A 481 19.03 17.54 -26.81
N LEU A 482 18.21 18.16 -26.00
CA LEU A 482 18.34 18.15 -24.54
C LEU A 482 18.08 16.76 -23.96
N VAL A 483 17.03 16.08 -24.44
CA VAL A 483 16.74 14.70 -24.05
C VAL A 483 17.88 13.75 -24.46
N ALA A 484 18.40 13.90 -25.69
CA ALA A 484 19.53 13.11 -26.19
C ALA A 484 20.80 13.30 -25.34
N ALA A 485 21.08 14.53 -24.91
CA ALA A 485 22.19 14.82 -24.02
C ALA A 485 22.06 14.11 -22.67
N ARG A 486 20.86 14.12 -22.08
CA ARG A 486 20.59 13.42 -20.80
C ARG A 486 20.74 11.91 -20.94
N ILE A 487 20.19 11.31 -22.00
CA ILE A 487 20.34 9.87 -22.28
C ILE A 487 21.81 9.52 -22.47
N THR A 488 22.57 10.37 -23.19
CA THR A 488 24.00 10.14 -23.42
C THR A 488 24.80 10.17 -22.12
N GLU A 489 24.47 11.07 -21.22
CA GLU A 489 25.10 11.16 -19.90
C GLU A 489 24.85 9.90 -19.07
N ILE A 490 23.60 9.47 -18.97
CA ILE A 490 23.23 8.27 -18.21
C ILE A 490 23.80 7.00 -18.85
N ASN A 491 23.84 6.91 -20.16
CA ASN A 491 24.45 5.78 -20.87
C ASN A 491 25.93 5.57 -20.53
N ARG A 492 26.67 6.58 -20.05
CA ARG A 492 28.09 6.44 -19.64
C ARG A 492 28.24 5.61 -18.38
N GLU A 493 27.19 5.53 -17.55
CA GLU A 493 27.16 4.78 -16.31
C GLU A 493 26.65 3.34 -16.50
N LEU A 494 26.11 3.03 -17.68
CA LEU A 494 25.47 1.75 -17.99
C LEU A 494 26.42 0.78 -18.71
N ALA A 495 26.20 -0.51 -18.50
CA ALA A 495 26.87 -1.54 -19.29
C ALA A 495 26.48 -1.40 -20.77
N ARG A 496 27.37 -1.80 -21.69
CA ARG A 496 27.16 -1.63 -23.13
C ARG A 496 25.84 -2.22 -23.64
N CYS A 497 25.37 -3.33 -23.07
CA CYS A 497 24.11 -3.97 -23.43
C CYS A 497 22.87 -3.26 -22.86
N GLU A 498 23.05 -2.42 -21.83
CA GLU A 498 21.97 -1.70 -21.14
C GLU A 498 21.78 -0.27 -21.70
N THR A 499 22.68 0.18 -22.60
CA THR A 499 22.59 1.54 -23.14
C THR A 499 21.41 1.71 -24.08
N ILE A 500 20.65 2.78 -23.91
CA ILE A 500 19.56 3.20 -24.80
C ILE A 500 20.17 3.75 -26.09
N LYS A 501 19.88 3.14 -27.23
CA LYS A 501 20.48 3.49 -28.54
C LYS A 501 19.65 4.52 -29.30
N ARG A 502 18.33 4.44 -29.21
CA ARG A 502 17.39 5.34 -29.86
C ARG A 502 16.21 5.60 -28.91
N PHE A 503 15.53 6.69 -29.09
CA PHE A 503 14.37 7.05 -28.29
C PHE A 503 13.36 7.86 -29.11
N PHE A 504 12.16 8.03 -28.57
CA PHE A 504 11.20 9.03 -29.02
C PHE A 504 10.56 9.72 -27.82
N ILE A 505 10.15 10.97 -27.99
CA ILE A 505 9.42 11.70 -26.98
C ILE A 505 7.93 11.35 -27.08
N ALA A 506 7.36 10.84 -26.00
CA ALA A 506 5.94 10.50 -25.90
C ALA A 506 5.14 11.71 -25.41
N GLU A 507 4.01 12.02 -26.09
CA GLU A 507 3.19 13.19 -25.78
C GLU A 507 2.03 12.85 -24.84
N ALA A 508 1.41 11.67 -25.05
CA ALA A 508 0.26 11.27 -24.26
C ALA A 508 0.68 10.85 -22.84
N PRO A 509 0.05 11.38 -21.78
CA PRO A 509 0.39 10.99 -20.42
C PRO A 509 0.02 9.54 -20.14
N LEU A 510 0.72 8.94 -19.18
CA LEU A 510 0.38 7.62 -18.64
C LEU A 510 -0.71 7.79 -17.58
N THR A 511 -1.85 7.13 -17.75
CA THR A 511 -2.99 7.25 -16.83
C THR A 511 -3.67 5.91 -16.54
N VAL A 512 -4.49 5.89 -15.51
CA VAL A 512 -5.33 4.72 -15.15
C VAL A 512 -6.40 4.50 -16.22
N GLU A 513 -7.02 5.57 -16.72
CA GLU A 513 -8.06 5.55 -17.75
C GLU A 513 -7.54 5.01 -19.07
N ALA A 514 -6.30 5.36 -19.43
CA ALA A 514 -5.63 4.83 -20.61
C ALA A 514 -5.15 3.37 -20.44
N GLY A 515 -5.30 2.81 -19.24
CA GLY A 515 -4.84 1.46 -18.91
C GLY A 515 -3.31 1.32 -18.83
N THR A 516 -2.56 2.42 -18.91
CA THR A 516 -1.09 2.44 -18.85
C THR A 516 -0.53 2.45 -17.42
N LEU A 517 -1.38 2.86 -16.46
CA LEU A 517 -1.11 2.72 -15.04
C LEU A 517 -2.16 1.80 -14.39
N THR A 518 -1.78 1.19 -13.28
CA THR A 518 -2.72 0.51 -12.38
C THR A 518 -3.49 1.56 -11.54
N SER A 519 -4.60 1.16 -10.89
CA SER A 519 -5.30 2.03 -9.93
C SER A 519 -4.42 2.46 -8.74
N SER A 520 -3.34 1.72 -8.46
CA SER A 520 -2.28 2.10 -7.52
C SER A 520 -1.12 2.88 -8.15
N LEU A 521 -1.31 3.42 -9.38
CA LEU A 521 -0.37 4.24 -10.15
C LEU A 521 0.95 3.54 -10.54
N LYS A 522 1.00 2.21 -10.51
CA LYS A 522 2.15 1.43 -11.01
C LYS A 522 2.08 1.29 -12.53
N LEU A 523 3.25 1.32 -13.18
CA LEU A 523 3.36 1.19 -14.63
C LEU A 523 2.88 -0.20 -15.11
N ARG A 524 2.00 -0.22 -16.10
CA ARG A 524 1.61 -1.41 -16.85
C ARG A 524 2.42 -1.49 -18.13
N ARG A 525 3.65 -1.95 -17.99
CA ARG A 525 4.69 -1.98 -19.05
C ARG A 525 4.16 -2.55 -20.37
N LYS A 526 3.51 -3.71 -20.31
CA LYS A 526 2.93 -4.37 -21.49
C LYS A 526 1.90 -3.49 -22.21
N ALA A 527 1.03 -2.80 -21.46
CA ALA A 527 0.04 -1.89 -22.05
C ALA A 527 0.69 -0.67 -22.72
N VAL A 528 1.78 -0.15 -22.14
CA VAL A 528 2.56 0.91 -22.77
C VAL A 528 3.20 0.42 -24.08
N TYR A 529 3.79 -0.79 -24.08
CA TYR A 529 4.38 -1.37 -25.29
C TYR A 529 3.33 -1.59 -26.37
N GLU A 530 2.16 -2.13 -26.04
CA GLU A 530 1.07 -2.36 -26.99
C GLU A 530 0.56 -1.03 -27.58
N ARG A 531 0.38 -0.02 -26.76
CA ARG A 531 -0.12 1.31 -27.17
C ARG A 531 0.86 2.08 -28.05
N LEU A 532 2.16 1.94 -27.79
CA LEU A 532 3.23 2.67 -28.49
C LEU A 532 4.04 1.77 -29.44
N ARG A 533 3.50 0.58 -29.78
CA ARG A 533 4.22 -0.44 -30.54
C ARG A 533 4.84 0.09 -31.82
N ASP A 534 4.05 0.77 -32.66
CA ASP A 534 4.53 1.26 -33.97
C ASP A 534 5.69 2.27 -33.81
N ARG A 535 5.66 3.08 -32.74
CA ARG A 535 6.75 4.02 -32.44
C ARG A 535 8.02 3.32 -31.96
N PHE A 536 7.88 2.29 -31.12
CA PHE A 536 9.01 1.47 -30.69
C PHE A 536 9.62 0.71 -31.88
N GLU A 537 8.78 0.09 -32.72
CA GLU A 537 9.24 -0.65 -33.88
C GLU A 537 9.94 0.23 -34.93
N ALA A 538 9.47 1.45 -35.15
CA ALA A 538 10.10 2.43 -36.03
C ALA A 538 11.55 2.76 -35.64
N LEU A 539 11.91 2.61 -34.35
CA LEU A 539 13.29 2.85 -33.91
C LEU A 539 14.26 1.74 -34.31
N TYR A 540 13.78 0.59 -34.78
CA TYR A 540 14.60 -0.53 -35.26
C TYR A 540 14.72 -0.59 -36.79
N ALA A 541 13.92 0.22 -37.51
CA ALA A 541 13.94 0.33 -38.97
C ALA A 541 15.23 1.00 -39.51
#